data_2efd1423125be83dc35af3c3760991a1
#
_entry.id   2efd1423125be83dc35af3c3760991a1
#
_cell.length_a   1.000
_cell.length_b   1.000
_cell.length_c   1.000
_cell.angle_alpha   90.00
_cell.angle_beta   90.00
_cell.angle_gamma   90.00
#
_symmetry.space_group_name_H-M   'P 1'
#
loop_
_entity.id
_entity.type
_entity.pdbx_description
1 polymer ?
#
loop_
_entity_poly.entity_id
_entity_poly.type
_entity_poly.pdbx_seq_one_letter_code
_entity_poly.pdbx_strand_id
1 'polypeptide(L)'
;DIIRSFMSIPEACRLVLEAGTMGKGGEIFIFEMGEPVKIADLARRMIELAGFEPDVDIQISYTGLRPGEKLYEELLSNEENTLPTPHEKIRVAKVREYNYQEIEPRIDSLTQVARQGKVLDTVLQMKQIVPEFLSQNSEFEKLDIKHTAIPIVG
;
A
#
# COMPACT_ATOMS: atom_id res chain seq x y z
N ASP A 1 5.34 -15.62 6.37
CA ASP A 1 6.29 -14.61 6.89
C ASP A 1 5.89 -13.21 6.43
N ILE A 2 4.76 -12.71 6.94
CA ILE A 2 4.29 -11.34 6.65
C ILE A 2 5.23 -10.33 7.32
N ILE A 3 5.68 -9.35 6.54
CA ILE A 3 6.50 -8.24 7.02
C ILE A 3 5.70 -6.94 6.88
N ARG A 4 5.74 -6.10 7.93
CA ARG A 4 5.08 -4.78 7.95
C ARG A 4 6.00 -3.75 8.59
N SER A 5 5.91 -2.52 8.11
CA SER A 5 6.52 -1.37 8.75
C SER A 5 5.54 -0.74 9.73
N PHE A 6 6.05 -0.19 10.81
CA PHE A 6 5.26 0.41 11.87
C PHE A 6 5.74 1.82 12.15
N MET A 7 4.81 2.66 12.52
CA MET A 7 5.05 4.02 12.98
C MET A 7 4.19 4.28 14.21
N SER A 8 4.72 4.97 15.19
CA SER A 8 3.92 5.36 16.35
C SER A 8 2.90 6.44 15.98
N ILE A 9 1.76 6.46 16.66
CA ILE A 9 0.71 7.47 16.41
C ILE A 9 1.24 8.90 16.58
N PRO A 10 2.02 9.25 17.64
CA PRO A 10 2.59 10.59 17.76
C PRO A 10 3.51 10.98 16.61
N GLU A 11 4.33 10.03 16.10
CA GLU A 11 5.19 10.26 14.96
C GLU A 11 4.38 10.49 13.69
N ALA A 12 3.38 9.67 13.41
CA ALA A 12 2.49 9.84 12.28
C ALA A 12 1.79 11.21 12.29
N CYS A 13 1.23 11.61 13.43
CA CYS A 13 0.59 12.91 13.58
C CYS A 13 1.56 14.07 13.32
N ARG A 14 2.79 13.97 13.80
CA ARG A 14 3.82 14.99 13.60
C ARG A 14 4.19 15.12 12.13
N LEU A 15 4.43 14.00 11.43
CA LEU A 15 4.75 13.99 10.00
C LEU A 15 3.60 14.56 9.15
N VAL A 16 2.34 14.29 9.51
CA VAL A 16 1.18 14.88 8.82
C VAL A 16 1.14 16.40 8.98
N LEU A 17 1.41 16.91 10.18
CA LEU A 17 1.47 18.35 10.43
C LEU A 17 2.60 19.00 9.64
N GLU A 18 3.79 18.40 9.64
CA GLU A 18 4.95 18.87 8.86
C GLU A 18 4.64 18.87 7.34
N ALA A 19 4.08 17.77 6.81
CA ALA A 19 3.66 17.71 5.41
C ALA A 19 2.63 18.79 5.06
N GLY A 20 1.69 19.07 5.97
CA GLY A 20 0.70 20.13 5.78
C GLY A 20 1.28 21.53 5.66
N THR A 21 2.44 21.78 6.29
CA THR A 21 3.15 23.09 6.16
C THR A 21 3.93 23.21 4.85
N MET A 22 4.31 22.11 4.23
CA MET A 22 5.12 22.07 3.00
C MET A 22 4.27 21.99 1.74
N GLY A 23 3.02 21.53 1.85
CA GLY A 23 2.13 21.29 0.72
C GLY A 23 1.76 22.56 -0.03
N LYS A 24 1.72 22.46 -1.36
CA LYS A 24 1.28 23.52 -2.27
C LYS A 24 -0.04 23.18 -2.96
N GLY A 25 -0.51 21.94 -2.79
CA GLY A 25 -1.73 21.38 -3.35
C GLY A 25 -1.44 20.34 -4.45
N GLY A 26 -2.10 19.18 -4.33
CA GLY A 26 -1.99 18.07 -5.29
C GLY A 26 -0.83 17.11 -5.06
N GLU A 27 0.07 17.38 -4.10
CA GLU A 27 1.15 16.45 -3.77
C GLU A 27 0.63 15.24 -2.98
N ILE A 28 1.28 14.10 -3.19
CA ILE A 28 1.13 12.92 -2.36
C ILE A 28 2.40 12.77 -1.54
N PHE A 29 2.32 13.02 -0.24
CA PHE A 29 3.43 12.85 0.67
C PHE A 29 3.55 11.39 1.11
N ILE A 30 4.79 10.89 1.11
CA ILE A 30 5.16 9.55 1.56
C ILE A 30 6.06 9.71 2.77
N PHE A 31 5.76 8.98 3.82
CA PHE A 31 6.56 8.98 5.04
C PHE A 31 7.49 7.76 5.05
N GLU A 32 8.75 8.01 5.37
CA GLU A 32 9.69 6.92 5.62
C GLU A 32 9.28 6.23 6.92
N MET A 33 8.95 4.97 6.79
CA MET A 33 8.62 4.11 7.91
C MET A 33 9.90 3.41 8.36
N GLY A 34 10.05 3.21 9.66
CA GLY A 34 11.20 2.49 10.22
C GLY A 34 11.41 1.10 9.63
N GLU A 35 12.39 0.38 10.15
CA GLU A 35 12.73 -0.96 9.70
C GLU A 35 11.52 -1.89 9.69
N PRO A 36 11.35 -2.68 8.62
CA PRO A 36 10.24 -3.61 8.51
C PRO A 36 10.38 -4.76 9.51
N VAL A 37 9.29 -5.14 10.14
CA VAL A 37 9.24 -6.15 11.20
C VAL A 37 8.40 -7.34 10.76
N LYS A 38 8.88 -8.55 11.03
CA LYS A 38 8.07 -9.78 10.86
C LYS A 38 6.98 -9.82 11.91
N ILE A 39 5.74 -10.01 11.49
CA ILE A 39 4.58 -10.05 12.39
C ILE A 39 4.70 -11.17 13.42
N ALA A 40 5.25 -12.32 13.05
CA ALA A 40 5.48 -13.43 13.98
C ALA A 40 6.47 -13.06 15.09
N ASP A 41 7.55 -12.33 14.75
CA ASP A 41 8.55 -11.90 15.73
C ASP A 41 7.99 -10.81 16.66
N LEU A 42 7.17 -9.90 16.10
CA LEU A 42 6.45 -8.91 16.90
C LEU A 42 5.50 -9.59 17.90
N ALA A 43 4.74 -10.59 17.47
CA ALA A 43 3.82 -11.33 18.34
C ALA A 43 4.59 -12.02 19.50
N ARG A 44 5.73 -12.68 19.22
CA ARG A 44 6.58 -13.30 20.24
C ARG A 44 7.05 -12.28 21.27
N ARG A 45 7.62 -11.17 20.81
CA ARG A 45 8.09 -10.09 21.69
C ARG A 45 6.99 -9.50 22.56
N MET A 46 5.78 -9.35 22.01
CA MET A 46 4.64 -8.84 22.78
C MET A 46 4.22 -9.81 23.89
N ILE A 47 4.24 -11.12 23.62
CA ILE A 47 3.95 -12.16 24.62
C ILE A 47 5.00 -12.12 25.74
N GLU A 48 6.28 -12.09 25.39
CA GLU A 48 7.40 -12.03 26.33
C GLU A 48 7.34 -10.76 27.20
N LEU A 49 7.05 -9.59 26.58
CA LEU A 49 6.90 -8.33 27.31
C LEU A 49 5.70 -8.33 28.28
N ALA A 50 4.68 -9.12 27.99
CA ALA A 50 3.55 -9.32 28.89
C ALA A 50 3.84 -10.31 30.03
N GLY A 51 5.06 -10.90 30.08
CA GLY A 51 5.48 -11.84 31.10
C GLY A 51 5.06 -13.29 30.86
N PHE A 52 4.69 -13.62 29.62
CA PHE A 52 4.29 -14.96 29.21
C PHE A 52 5.32 -15.60 28.29
N GLU A 53 5.30 -16.93 28.18
CA GLU A 53 6.16 -17.71 27.30
C GLU A 53 5.42 -18.02 25.98
N PRO A 54 5.97 -17.61 24.79
CA PRO A 54 5.36 -17.91 23.50
C PRO A 54 5.26 -19.42 23.26
N ASP A 55 4.14 -19.85 22.68
CA ASP A 55 3.82 -21.23 22.36
C ASP A 55 3.71 -22.19 23.58
N VAL A 56 3.90 -21.68 24.82
CA VAL A 56 3.68 -22.38 26.09
C VAL A 56 2.45 -21.81 26.78
N ASP A 57 2.50 -20.54 27.19
CA ASP A 57 1.39 -19.86 27.84
C ASP A 57 0.40 -19.29 26.82
N ILE A 58 0.91 -18.75 25.71
CA ILE A 58 0.11 -18.19 24.63
C ILE A 58 0.56 -18.78 23.28
N GLN A 59 -0.34 -19.50 22.63
CA GLN A 59 -0.11 -20.12 21.32
C GLN A 59 -0.16 -19.08 20.21
N ILE A 60 0.81 -19.14 19.27
CA ILE A 60 0.80 -18.36 18.04
C ILE A 60 0.22 -19.21 16.92
N SER A 61 -0.93 -18.82 16.39
CA SER A 61 -1.60 -19.54 15.30
C SER A 61 -1.42 -18.82 13.97
N TYR A 62 -0.96 -19.55 12.94
CA TYR A 62 -0.76 -19.02 11.59
C TYR A 62 -1.98 -19.34 10.73
N THR A 63 -2.73 -18.33 10.33
CA THR A 63 -3.99 -18.48 9.56
C THR A 63 -3.79 -18.46 8.04
N GLY A 64 -2.57 -18.23 7.57
CA GLY A 64 -2.26 -18.03 6.15
C GLY A 64 -2.63 -16.62 5.65
N LEU A 65 -2.40 -16.38 4.35
CA LEU A 65 -2.74 -15.12 3.69
C LEU A 65 -4.24 -15.07 3.36
N ARG A 66 -4.85 -13.92 3.57
CA ARG A 66 -6.20 -13.63 3.09
C ARG A 66 -6.17 -13.26 1.60
N PRO A 67 -7.27 -13.44 0.86
CA PRO A 67 -7.36 -12.94 -0.52
C PRO A 67 -7.03 -11.45 -0.60
N GLY A 68 -6.14 -11.07 -1.52
CA GLY A 68 -5.65 -9.70 -1.68
C GLY A 68 -4.56 -9.26 -0.71
N GLU A 69 -4.17 -10.11 0.26
CA GLU A 69 -3.12 -9.79 1.21
C GLU A 69 -1.73 -10.04 0.62
N LYS A 70 -0.82 -9.05 0.80
CA LYS A 70 0.57 -9.12 0.34
C LYS A 70 1.49 -9.61 1.44
N LEU A 71 2.49 -10.43 1.10
CA LEU A 71 3.56 -10.82 2.01
C LEU A 71 4.42 -9.61 2.40
N TYR A 72 4.70 -8.74 1.43
CA TYR A 72 5.49 -7.54 1.56
C TYR A 72 4.67 -6.36 1.03
N GLU A 73 4.68 -5.23 1.72
CA GLU A 73 4.11 -3.99 1.21
C GLU A 73 5.06 -3.40 0.16
N GLU A 74 4.50 -2.94 -0.95
CA GLU A 74 5.22 -2.16 -1.95
C GLU A 74 5.30 -0.72 -1.46
N LEU A 75 6.44 -0.35 -0.90
CA LEU A 75 6.66 1.03 -0.51
C LEU A 75 6.97 1.86 -1.75
N LEU A 76 6.20 2.92 -1.99
CA LEU A 76 6.48 3.92 -3.03
C LEU A 76 7.74 4.77 -2.69
N SER A 77 8.47 4.40 -1.66
CA SER A 77 9.55 5.19 -1.05
C SER A 77 10.92 5.02 -1.71
N ASN A 78 11.04 4.34 -2.87
CA ASN A 78 12.31 4.28 -3.57
C ASN A 78 12.66 5.66 -4.18
N GLU A 79 13.95 5.98 -4.22
CA GLU A 79 14.45 7.28 -4.68
C GLU A 79 14.06 7.59 -6.13
N GLU A 80 13.89 6.57 -6.97
CA GLU A 80 13.50 6.71 -8.38
C GLU A 80 12.09 7.28 -8.55
N ASN A 81 11.17 6.91 -7.65
CA ASN A 81 9.75 7.28 -7.74
C ASN A 81 9.33 8.38 -6.76
N THR A 82 10.29 9.06 -6.12
CA THR A 82 10.00 10.13 -5.16
C THR A 82 10.90 11.32 -5.36
N LEU A 83 10.46 12.46 -4.82
CA LEU A 83 11.24 13.70 -4.71
C LEU A 83 11.53 13.95 -3.22
N PRO A 84 12.74 14.43 -2.87
CA PRO A 84 13.07 14.79 -1.50
C PRO A 84 12.31 16.06 -1.08
N THR A 85 12.10 16.19 0.22
CA THR A 85 11.62 17.42 0.85
C THR A 85 12.68 17.94 1.83
N PRO A 86 12.50 19.14 2.42
CA PRO A 86 13.37 19.61 3.50
C PRO A 86 13.35 18.73 4.75
N HIS A 87 12.34 17.88 4.92
CA HIS A 87 12.22 16.95 6.03
C HIS A 87 12.72 15.55 5.62
N GLU A 88 13.71 15.02 6.33
CA GLU A 88 14.39 13.77 5.98
C GLU A 88 13.45 12.54 5.84
N LYS A 89 12.36 12.49 6.62
CA LYS A 89 11.40 11.39 6.63
C LYS A 89 10.17 11.62 5.74
N ILE A 90 10.13 12.73 4.99
CA ILE A 90 8.99 13.06 4.12
C ILE A 90 9.48 13.20 2.69
N ARG A 91 8.85 12.48 1.79
CA ARG A 91 9.11 12.53 0.35
C ARG A 91 7.81 12.82 -0.40
N VAL A 92 7.91 13.33 -1.61
CA VAL A 92 6.77 13.54 -2.51
C VAL A 92 6.78 12.45 -3.57
N ALA A 93 5.67 11.73 -3.75
CA ALA A 93 5.54 10.73 -4.78
C ALA A 93 5.57 11.36 -6.18
N LYS A 94 6.32 10.76 -7.10
CA LYS A 94 6.16 10.98 -8.53
C LYS A 94 5.03 10.10 -9.00
N VAL A 95 3.86 10.68 -9.21
CA VAL A 95 2.67 9.94 -9.66
C VAL A 95 2.35 10.27 -11.09
N ARG A 96 1.67 9.32 -11.77
CA ARG A 96 1.13 9.58 -13.10
C ARG A 96 0.07 10.67 -13.01
N GLU A 97 0.17 11.66 -13.88
CA GLU A 97 -0.86 12.66 -14.04
C GLU A 97 -1.99 12.10 -14.91
N TYR A 98 -3.21 12.34 -14.50
CA TYR A 98 -4.40 11.99 -15.26
C TYR A 98 -5.13 13.26 -15.70
N ASN A 99 -5.61 13.26 -16.94
CA ASN A 99 -6.54 14.28 -17.38
C ASN A 99 -7.89 14.04 -16.67
N TYR A 100 -8.34 14.99 -15.89
CA TYR A 100 -9.60 14.90 -15.13
C TYR A 100 -10.80 14.58 -16.03
N GLN A 101 -10.91 15.25 -17.17
CA GLN A 101 -12.03 15.07 -18.12
C GLN A 101 -12.09 13.64 -18.72
N GLU A 102 -10.95 12.95 -18.78
CA GLU A 102 -10.88 11.58 -19.28
C GLU A 102 -11.10 10.55 -18.19
N ILE A 103 -10.64 10.83 -16.97
CA ILE A 103 -10.68 9.87 -15.88
C ILE A 103 -12.01 9.86 -15.12
N GLU A 104 -12.67 11.04 -14.99
CA GLU A 104 -13.94 11.17 -14.27
C GLU A 104 -15.03 10.20 -14.79
N PRO A 105 -15.34 10.13 -16.09
CA PRO A 105 -16.36 9.20 -16.59
C PRO A 105 -15.99 7.72 -16.39
N ARG A 106 -14.70 7.38 -16.34
CA ARG A 106 -14.24 6.03 -16.03
C ARG A 106 -14.48 5.68 -14.56
N ILE A 107 -14.24 6.63 -13.65
CA ILE A 107 -14.51 6.46 -12.20
C ILE A 107 -16.01 6.32 -11.97
N ASP A 108 -16.83 7.11 -12.65
CA ASP A 108 -18.29 7.02 -12.56
C ASP A 108 -18.81 5.67 -13.05
N SER A 109 -18.31 5.19 -14.19
CA SER A 109 -18.64 3.86 -14.71
C SER A 109 -18.25 2.76 -13.74
N LEU A 110 -17.02 2.81 -13.19
CA LEU A 110 -16.54 1.88 -12.17
C LEU A 110 -17.47 1.87 -10.94
N THR A 111 -17.86 3.05 -10.48
CA THR A 111 -18.74 3.20 -9.32
C THR A 111 -20.12 2.59 -9.58
N GLN A 112 -20.69 2.78 -10.77
CA GLN A 112 -21.97 2.18 -11.15
C GLN A 112 -21.90 0.66 -11.22
N VAL A 113 -20.87 0.11 -11.84
CA VAL A 113 -20.64 -1.34 -11.95
C VAL A 113 -20.45 -1.99 -10.58
N ALA A 114 -19.68 -1.34 -9.71
CA ALA A 114 -19.46 -1.81 -8.34
C ALA A 114 -20.77 -1.83 -7.53
N ARG A 115 -21.62 -0.79 -7.65
CA ARG A 115 -22.93 -0.74 -6.99
C ARG A 115 -23.91 -1.83 -7.47
N GLN A 116 -23.73 -2.34 -8.68
CA GLN A 116 -24.52 -3.45 -9.22
C GLN A 116 -24.03 -4.83 -8.73
N GLY A 117 -22.96 -4.89 -7.94
CA GLY A 117 -22.37 -6.13 -7.45
C GLY A 117 -21.65 -6.96 -8.52
N LYS A 118 -21.33 -6.38 -9.66
CA LYS A 118 -20.61 -7.03 -10.77
C LYS A 118 -19.10 -7.07 -10.48
N VAL A 119 -18.70 -7.97 -9.60
CA VAL A 119 -17.33 -8.02 -9.06
C VAL A 119 -16.28 -8.15 -10.16
N LEU A 120 -16.47 -9.07 -11.13
CA LEU A 120 -15.52 -9.29 -12.22
C LEU A 120 -15.33 -8.02 -13.09
N ASP A 121 -16.43 -7.39 -13.49
CA ASP A 121 -16.40 -6.18 -14.32
C ASP A 121 -15.78 -5.01 -13.55
N THR A 122 -16.03 -4.94 -12.23
CA THR A 122 -15.41 -3.95 -11.34
C THR A 122 -13.88 -4.09 -11.35
N VAL A 123 -13.36 -5.31 -11.14
CA VAL A 123 -11.92 -5.56 -11.15
C VAL A 123 -11.31 -5.27 -12.52
N LEU A 124 -11.98 -5.65 -13.61
CA LEU A 124 -11.52 -5.33 -14.96
C LEU A 124 -11.41 -3.82 -15.21
N GLN A 125 -12.42 -3.03 -14.79
CA GLN A 125 -12.38 -1.57 -14.91
C GLN A 125 -11.30 -0.95 -14.01
N MET A 126 -11.10 -1.48 -12.79
CA MET A 126 -9.99 -1.04 -11.92
C MET A 126 -8.64 -1.20 -12.62
N LYS A 127 -8.39 -2.34 -13.26
CA LYS A 127 -7.14 -2.60 -14.00
C LYS A 127 -6.98 -1.74 -15.25
N GLN A 128 -8.08 -1.31 -15.87
CA GLN A 128 -8.04 -0.36 -16.99
C GLN A 128 -7.69 1.07 -16.53
N ILE A 129 -8.12 1.46 -15.33
CA ILE A 129 -7.82 2.75 -14.73
C ILE A 129 -6.39 2.76 -14.16
N VAL A 130 -6.02 1.68 -13.48
CA VAL A 130 -4.70 1.50 -12.83
C VAL A 130 -4.06 0.22 -13.37
N PRO A 131 -3.37 0.28 -14.53
CA PRO A 131 -2.77 -0.90 -15.16
C PRO A 131 -1.75 -1.64 -14.28
N GLU A 132 -1.14 -0.94 -13.33
CA GLU A 132 -0.17 -1.49 -12.37
C GLU A 132 -0.84 -2.30 -11.24
N PHE A 133 -2.17 -2.21 -11.11
CA PHE A 133 -2.88 -2.94 -10.06
C PHE A 133 -2.82 -4.44 -10.29
N LEU A 134 -2.22 -5.16 -9.35
CA LEU A 134 -2.11 -6.62 -9.31
C LEU A 134 -3.06 -7.20 -8.26
N SER A 135 -3.81 -8.22 -8.65
CA SER A 135 -4.77 -8.92 -7.79
C SER A 135 -4.09 -10.05 -7.02
N GLN A 136 -3.17 -9.70 -6.11
CA GLN A 136 -2.38 -10.70 -5.39
C GLN A 136 -3.24 -11.61 -4.52
N ASN A 137 -2.88 -12.91 -4.49
CA ASN A 137 -3.49 -13.94 -3.66
C ASN A 137 -5.02 -13.98 -3.79
N SER A 138 -5.54 -13.85 -5.01
CA SER A 138 -6.97 -13.87 -5.28
C SER A 138 -7.30 -14.55 -6.61
N GLU A 139 -8.57 -14.92 -6.80
CA GLU A 139 -9.06 -15.50 -8.06
C GLU A 139 -8.92 -14.57 -9.27
N PHE A 140 -8.68 -13.28 -9.03
CA PHE A 140 -8.54 -12.26 -10.08
C PHE A 140 -7.11 -12.12 -10.61
N GLU A 141 -6.12 -12.85 -10.09
CA GLU A 141 -4.76 -12.90 -10.65
C GLU A 141 -4.76 -13.29 -12.14
N LYS A 142 -5.73 -14.11 -12.56
CA LYS A 142 -5.91 -14.48 -13.97
C LYS A 142 -6.22 -13.29 -14.89
N LEU A 143 -6.64 -12.15 -14.32
CA LEU A 143 -6.91 -10.90 -15.04
C LEU A 143 -5.69 -9.97 -15.07
N ASP A 144 -4.63 -10.31 -14.36
CA ASP A 144 -3.41 -9.53 -14.36
C ASP A 144 -2.75 -9.63 -15.73
N ILE A 145 -2.54 -8.49 -16.38
CA ILE A 145 -1.76 -8.41 -17.60
C ILE A 145 -0.32 -8.69 -17.17
N LYS A 146 0.30 -9.74 -17.69
CA LYS A 146 1.72 -9.97 -17.50
C LYS A 146 2.47 -8.84 -18.23
N HIS A 147 2.77 -7.78 -17.54
CA HIS A 147 3.65 -6.74 -18.03
C HIS A 147 5.04 -7.34 -18.22
N THR A 148 5.37 -7.74 -19.44
CA THR A 148 6.75 -7.74 -19.88
C THR A 148 7.23 -6.31 -19.70
N ALA A 149 8.26 -6.11 -18.89
CA ALA A 149 8.79 -4.80 -18.52
C ALA A 149 8.79 -3.84 -19.71
N ILE A 150 7.97 -2.80 -19.68
CA ILE A 150 8.09 -1.69 -20.60
C ILE A 150 9.20 -0.82 -20.02
N PRO A 151 10.34 -0.64 -20.74
CA PRO A 151 11.36 0.27 -20.27
C PRO A 151 10.74 1.67 -20.18
N ILE A 152 10.88 2.29 -19.04
CA ILE A 152 10.56 3.71 -18.83
C ILE A 152 11.52 4.48 -19.72
N VAL A 153 11.01 4.99 -20.82
CA VAL A 153 11.75 5.92 -21.68
C VAL A 153 11.78 7.26 -20.93
N GLY A 154 13.01 7.69 -20.65
CA GLY A 154 13.37 8.89 -19.90
C GLY A 154 12.95 10.21 -20.57
#